data_fb933fe528e94873fd24ad67b3d54c16
#
_entry.id   fb933fe528e94873fd24ad67b3d54c16
#
_cell.length_a   1.000
_cell.length_b   1.000
_cell.length_c   1.000
_cell.angle_alpha   90.00
_cell.angle_beta   90.00
_cell.angle_gamma   90.00
#
_symmetry.space_group_name_H-M   'P 1'
#
loop_
_entity.id
_entity.type
_entity.pdbx_description
1 polymer ?
#
loop_
_entity_poly.entity_id
_entity_poly.type
_entity_poly.pdbx_seq_one_letter_code
_entity_poly.pdbx_strand_id
1 'polypeptide(L)'
;MPNERNKADGAHSNINLILSDIQLGDGLSFESLRTVPESIPVIFTTAFDHYAVQAFRFNSIDYLLKPIDSEELHAALAKVKPIINSQLSIVNSVSTTDAIAQLLETVKSQTIRYRECFLIPHRADEFLIIPVSDVSHITIRDGVVRLCTLEGKHHTLNMTLEEVEAQLDPQRFMRVNRQFIISAAAVQKLSTYFLGKMRIHMTAAPDEEIIVSKDKVATVKRWLDS
;
A
#
# COMPACT_ATOMS: atom_id res chain seq x y z
N MET A 1 17.32 -43.83 30.08
CA MET A 1 16.63 -43.95 28.78
C MET A 1 16.55 -42.55 28.19
N PRO A 2 17.36 -42.20 27.17
CA PRO A 2 17.33 -40.84 26.59
C PRO A 2 16.20 -40.71 25.59
N ASN A 3 15.54 -39.56 25.67
CA ASN A 3 14.42 -39.10 24.92
C ASN A 3 14.88 -38.80 23.48
N GLU A 4 14.35 -39.51 22.50
CA GLU A 4 14.59 -39.26 21.09
C GLU A 4 13.91 -37.96 20.69
N ARG A 5 14.71 -36.94 20.43
CA ARG A 5 14.27 -35.73 19.76
C ARG A 5 14.02 -36.07 18.29
N ASN A 6 12.76 -36.10 17.88
CA ASN A 6 12.38 -36.07 16.49
C ASN A 6 13.03 -34.86 15.81
N LYS A 7 14.05 -35.12 15.02
CA LYS A 7 14.47 -34.22 13.95
C LYS A 7 13.34 -34.19 12.94
N ALA A 8 12.59 -33.13 12.90
CA ALA A 8 11.72 -32.83 11.76
C ALA A 8 12.63 -32.57 10.57
N ASP A 9 12.70 -33.56 9.68
CA ASP A 9 13.27 -33.41 8.33
C ASP A 9 12.55 -32.26 7.62
N GLY A 10 13.34 -31.32 7.07
CA GLY A 10 12.85 -30.18 6.31
C GLY A 10 12.20 -30.62 5.00
N ALA A 11 10.96 -31.05 5.08
CA ALA A 11 10.06 -31.02 3.94
C ALA A 11 9.73 -29.55 3.67
N HIS A 12 10.39 -28.94 2.71
CA HIS A 12 9.93 -27.69 2.10
C HIS A 12 8.60 -27.99 1.42
N SER A 13 7.51 -27.90 2.17
CA SER A 13 6.18 -27.89 1.60
C SER A 13 6.07 -26.60 0.80
N ASN A 14 5.94 -26.71 -0.53
CA ASN A 14 5.68 -25.58 -1.41
C ASN A 14 4.26 -25.07 -1.12
N ILE A 15 4.16 -24.16 -0.15
CA ILE A 15 2.92 -23.45 0.16
C ILE A 15 2.79 -22.35 -0.89
N ASN A 16 1.74 -22.44 -1.72
CA ASN A 16 1.49 -21.50 -2.81
C ASN A 16 0.38 -20.49 -2.48
N LEU A 17 -0.40 -20.74 -1.42
CA LEU A 17 -1.48 -19.88 -0.95
C LEU A 17 -1.78 -20.22 0.51
N ILE A 18 -2.10 -19.19 1.30
CA ILE A 18 -2.62 -19.32 2.65
C ILE A 18 -4.06 -18.80 2.67
N LEU A 19 -4.98 -19.66 3.14
CA LEU A 19 -6.33 -19.26 3.52
C LEU A 19 -6.40 -19.30 5.05
N SER A 20 -6.60 -18.15 5.67
CA SER A 20 -6.53 -18.02 7.13
C SER A 20 -7.78 -17.38 7.69
N ASP A 21 -8.34 -17.97 8.75
CA ASP A 21 -9.28 -17.24 9.59
C ASP A 21 -8.52 -16.14 10.34
N ILE A 22 -9.15 -14.98 10.48
CA ILE A 22 -8.56 -13.87 11.24
C ILE A 22 -8.59 -14.17 12.73
N GLN A 23 -9.70 -14.72 13.25
CA GLN A 23 -9.81 -15.12 14.65
C GLN A 23 -9.44 -16.59 14.82
N LEU A 24 -8.32 -16.83 15.49
CA LEU A 24 -7.91 -18.15 15.97
C LEU A 24 -8.29 -18.28 17.45
N GLY A 25 -8.30 -19.51 17.94
CA GLY A 25 -8.67 -19.76 19.34
C GLY A 25 -7.75 -19.11 20.38
N ASP A 26 -6.53 -18.75 19.97
CA ASP A 26 -5.45 -18.17 20.79
C ASP A 26 -5.09 -16.71 20.40
N GLY A 27 -5.83 -16.11 19.46
CA GLY A 27 -5.58 -14.72 19.06
C GLY A 27 -5.89 -14.41 17.60
N LEU A 28 -5.28 -13.35 17.08
CA LEU A 28 -5.43 -12.94 15.70
C LEU A 28 -4.32 -13.54 14.83
N SER A 29 -4.69 -14.11 13.69
CA SER A 29 -3.75 -14.75 12.74
C SER A 29 -2.69 -13.81 12.16
N PHE A 30 -2.91 -12.50 12.21
CA PHE A 30 -1.96 -11.49 11.74
C PHE A 30 -0.58 -11.62 12.39
N GLU A 31 -0.51 -11.97 13.68
CA GLU A 31 0.78 -12.12 14.38
C GLU A 31 1.54 -13.36 13.89
N SER A 32 0.82 -14.47 13.72
CA SER A 32 1.41 -15.72 13.22
C SER A 32 1.89 -15.59 11.76
N LEU A 33 1.20 -14.79 10.96
CA LEU A 33 1.52 -14.59 9.55
C LEU A 33 2.67 -13.60 9.30
N ARG A 34 3.13 -12.85 10.30
CA ARG A 34 4.29 -11.93 10.16
C ARG A 34 5.60 -12.64 9.79
N THR A 35 5.71 -13.91 10.09
CA THR A 35 6.89 -14.73 9.76
C THR A 35 6.80 -15.41 8.39
N VAL A 36 5.66 -15.29 7.72
CA VAL A 36 5.43 -15.84 6.39
C VAL A 36 6.07 -14.94 5.35
N PRO A 37 6.79 -15.49 4.35
CA PRO A 37 7.34 -14.70 3.26
C PRO A 37 6.25 -13.92 2.52
N GLU A 38 6.50 -12.65 2.21
CA GLU A 38 5.57 -11.78 1.48
C GLU A 38 5.22 -12.28 0.07
N SER A 39 6.03 -13.20 -0.45
CA SER A 39 5.78 -13.87 -1.73
C SER A 39 4.59 -14.84 -1.70
N ILE A 40 4.17 -15.31 -0.53
CA ILE A 40 3.05 -16.24 -0.39
C ILE A 40 1.75 -15.43 -0.26
N PRO A 41 0.82 -15.53 -1.24
CA PRO A 41 -0.45 -14.82 -1.18
C PRO A 41 -1.30 -15.32 -0.01
N VAL A 42 -2.01 -14.39 0.64
CA VAL A 42 -2.90 -14.68 1.76
C VAL A 42 -4.32 -14.21 1.42
N ILE A 43 -5.31 -15.06 1.65
CA ILE A 43 -6.73 -14.71 1.66
C ILE A 43 -7.23 -14.86 3.09
N PHE A 44 -7.82 -13.82 3.64
CA PHE A 44 -8.42 -13.88 4.96
C PHE A 44 -9.89 -14.26 4.91
N THR A 45 -10.31 -15.04 5.89
CA THR A 45 -11.73 -15.35 6.14
C THR A 45 -12.10 -14.91 7.55
N THR A 46 -13.31 -14.45 7.77
CA THR A 46 -13.78 -14.08 9.12
C THR A 46 -15.31 -13.97 9.19
N ALA A 47 -15.85 -14.05 10.40
CA ALA A 47 -17.25 -13.75 10.68
C ALA A 47 -17.51 -12.24 10.92
N PHE A 48 -16.47 -11.40 10.94
CA PHE A 48 -16.56 -10.01 11.37
C PHE A 48 -16.01 -9.07 10.29
N ASP A 49 -16.80 -8.08 9.92
CA ASP A 49 -16.47 -7.08 8.89
C ASP A 49 -15.40 -6.05 9.32
N HIS A 50 -15.31 -5.78 10.62
CA HIS A 50 -14.38 -4.76 11.15
C HIS A 50 -12.88 -5.10 11.02
N TYR A 51 -12.50 -6.34 10.70
CA TYR A 51 -11.11 -6.73 10.46
C TYR A 51 -10.62 -6.45 9.02
N ALA A 52 -11.51 -6.05 8.11
CA ALA A 52 -11.15 -5.76 6.72
C ALA A 52 -10.00 -4.75 6.61
N VAL A 53 -10.01 -3.70 7.44
CA VAL A 53 -8.95 -2.68 7.48
C VAL A 53 -7.59 -3.26 7.88
N GLN A 54 -7.56 -4.23 8.80
CA GLN A 54 -6.31 -4.88 9.22
C GLN A 54 -5.80 -5.86 8.16
N ALA A 55 -6.70 -6.58 7.48
CA ALA A 55 -6.36 -7.46 6.36
C ALA A 55 -5.69 -6.67 5.21
N PHE A 56 -6.19 -5.49 4.88
CA PHE A 56 -5.56 -4.60 3.89
C PHE A 56 -4.14 -4.17 4.25
N ARG A 57 -3.84 -3.99 5.53
CA ARG A 57 -2.48 -3.67 6.01
C ARG A 57 -1.50 -4.85 5.85
N PHE A 58 -2.03 -6.06 5.73
CA PHE A 58 -1.25 -7.29 5.65
C PHE A 58 -0.90 -7.71 4.21
N ASN A 59 -1.18 -6.85 3.21
CA ASN A 59 -0.96 -7.14 1.79
C ASN A 59 -1.70 -8.43 1.34
N SER A 60 -2.90 -8.66 1.90
CA SER A 60 -3.75 -9.80 1.52
C SER A 60 -4.32 -9.62 0.11
N ILE A 61 -4.49 -10.73 -0.60
CA ILE A 61 -5.07 -10.74 -1.95
C ILE A 61 -6.57 -10.50 -1.89
N ASP A 62 -7.23 -11.04 -0.87
CA ASP A 62 -8.67 -10.91 -0.68
C ASP A 62 -9.11 -11.13 0.77
N TYR A 63 -10.37 -10.81 1.02
CA TYR A 63 -11.03 -10.89 2.32
C TYR A 63 -12.45 -11.41 2.13
N LEU A 64 -12.79 -12.52 2.77
CA LEU A 64 -14.07 -13.20 2.61
C LEU A 64 -14.82 -13.22 3.94
N LEU A 65 -16.08 -12.79 3.91
CA LEU A 65 -16.96 -12.89 5.06
C LEU A 65 -17.61 -14.27 5.17
N LYS A 66 -17.72 -14.79 6.37
CA LYS A 66 -18.47 -16.02 6.64
C LYS A 66 -19.96 -15.70 6.82
N PRO A 67 -20.89 -16.49 6.22
CA PRO A 67 -20.68 -17.68 5.42
C PRO A 67 -20.05 -17.35 4.05
N ILE A 68 -18.98 -18.07 3.68
CA ILE A 68 -18.26 -17.80 2.45
C ILE A 68 -19.12 -18.19 1.25
N ASP A 69 -19.38 -17.23 0.37
CA ASP A 69 -20.04 -17.48 -0.91
C ASP A 69 -19.08 -18.14 -1.91
N SER A 70 -19.59 -19.11 -2.69
CA SER A 70 -18.78 -19.85 -3.63
C SER A 70 -18.27 -18.98 -4.79
N GLU A 71 -19.02 -17.98 -5.22
CA GLU A 71 -18.63 -17.07 -6.30
C GLU A 71 -17.54 -16.11 -5.82
N GLU A 72 -17.66 -15.60 -4.60
CA GLU A 72 -16.64 -14.76 -3.97
C GLU A 72 -15.32 -15.54 -3.79
N LEU A 73 -15.40 -16.80 -3.33
CA LEU A 73 -14.22 -17.66 -3.20
C LEU A 73 -13.56 -17.91 -4.56
N HIS A 74 -14.35 -18.21 -5.60
CA HIS A 74 -13.82 -18.40 -6.95
C HIS A 74 -13.16 -17.13 -7.50
N ALA A 75 -13.74 -15.95 -7.25
CA ALA A 75 -13.16 -14.68 -7.64
C ALA A 75 -11.84 -14.40 -6.92
N ALA A 76 -11.76 -14.68 -5.62
CA ALA A 76 -10.55 -14.55 -4.83
C ALA A 76 -9.44 -15.49 -5.32
N LEU A 77 -9.76 -16.76 -5.59
CA LEU A 77 -8.82 -17.75 -6.14
C LEU A 77 -8.36 -17.38 -7.56
N ALA A 78 -9.21 -16.77 -8.37
CA ALA A 78 -8.84 -16.27 -9.69
C ALA A 78 -7.77 -15.17 -9.63
N LYS A 79 -7.78 -14.32 -8.59
CA LYS A 79 -6.75 -13.29 -8.34
C LYS A 79 -5.40 -13.91 -7.95
N VAL A 80 -5.39 -15.08 -7.33
CA VAL A 80 -4.17 -15.77 -6.88
C VAL A 80 -3.48 -16.52 -8.02
N LYS A 81 -4.22 -17.08 -8.98
CA LYS A 81 -3.68 -17.90 -10.08
C LYS A 81 -2.53 -17.25 -10.86
N PRO A 82 -2.60 -15.98 -11.28
CA PRO A 82 -1.49 -15.32 -11.97
C PRO A 82 -0.22 -15.23 -11.11
N ILE A 83 -0.37 -15.03 -9.80
CA ILE A 83 0.74 -14.89 -8.85
C ILE A 83 1.49 -16.21 -8.71
N ILE A 84 0.75 -17.31 -8.54
CA ILE A 84 1.35 -18.65 -8.44
C ILE A 84 2.01 -19.07 -9.76
N ASN A 85 1.37 -18.80 -10.89
CA ASN A 85 1.92 -19.18 -12.21
C ASN A 85 3.20 -18.40 -12.54
N SER A 86 3.32 -17.14 -12.14
CA SER A 86 4.55 -16.38 -12.33
C SER A 86 5.70 -16.94 -11.49
N GLN A 87 5.43 -17.45 -10.29
CA GLN A 87 6.45 -18.09 -9.44
C GLN A 87 6.91 -19.44 -10.00
N LEU A 88 6.01 -20.23 -10.58
CA LEU A 88 6.33 -21.53 -11.19
C LEU A 88 7.10 -21.41 -12.51
N SER A 89 6.89 -20.32 -13.26
CA SER A 89 7.58 -20.07 -14.53
C SER A 89 9.06 -19.74 -14.36
N ILE A 90 9.45 -19.18 -13.21
CA ILE A 90 10.85 -18.85 -12.90
C ILE A 90 11.70 -20.11 -12.67
N VAL A 91 11.10 -21.22 -12.26
CA VAL A 91 11.83 -22.46 -11.92
C VAL A 91 12.11 -23.34 -13.13
N ASN A 92 11.37 -23.21 -14.24
CA ASN A 92 11.36 -24.18 -15.34
C ASN A 92 11.90 -23.69 -16.69
N SER A 93 12.44 -22.50 -16.84
CA SER A 93 12.94 -22.02 -18.13
C SER A 93 14.36 -21.45 -18.08
N VAL A 94 15.33 -22.28 -18.43
CA VAL A 94 16.72 -21.85 -18.73
C VAL A 94 16.83 -21.66 -20.25
N SER A 95 16.45 -20.49 -20.76
CA SER A 95 17.03 -19.91 -21.94
C SER A 95 17.06 -18.38 -21.78
N THR A 96 18.26 -17.83 -21.92
CA THR A 96 18.63 -16.49 -21.43
C THR A 96 17.88 -15.34 -22.11
N THR A 97 17.38 -15.53 -23.33
CA THR A 97 16.72 -14.47 -24.12
C THR A 97 15.23 -14.35 -23.82
N ASP A 98 14.54 -15.48 -23.58
CA ASP A 98 13.13 -15.50 -23.21
C ASP A 98 12.92 -15.14 -21.75
N ALA A 99 13.90 -15.45 -20.88
CA ALA A 99 13.89 -15.04 -19.48
C ALA A 99 13.96 -13.52 -19.31
N ILE A 100 14.72 -12.82 -20.14
CA ILE A 100 14.81 -11.35 -20.11
C ILE A 100 13.50 -10.72 -20.62
N ALA A 101 12.89 -11.29 -21.67
CA ALA A 101 11.61 -10.81 -22.19
C ALA A 101 10.46 -11.07 -21.16
N GLN A 102 10.46 -12.23 -20.49
CA GLN A 102 9.51 -12.55 -19.44
C GLN A 102 9.75 -11.74 -18.15
N LEU A 103 11.01 -11.46 -17.79
CA LEU A 103 11.34 -10.54 -16.71
C LEU A 103 10.85 -9.12 -17.00
N LEU A 104 10.97 -8.65 -18.24
CA LEU A 104 10.45 -7.35 -18.66
C LEU A 104 8.91 -7.32 -18.68
N GLU A 105 8.25 -8.42 -19.02
CA GLU A 105 6.80 -8.55 -18.90
C GLU A 105 6.34 -8.72 -17.46
N THR A 106 7.09 -9.43 -16.62
CA THR A 106 6.80 -9.61 -15.18
C THR A 106 7.02 -8.31 -14.42
N VAL A 107 8.06 -7.54 -14.75
CA VAL A 107 8.26 -6.18 -14.21
C VAL A 107 7.18 -5.21 -14.70
N LYS A 108 6.65 -5.39 -15.92
CA LYS A 108 5.48 -4.65 -16.40
C LYS A 108 4.16 -5.12 -15.78
N SER A 109 4.05 -6.37 -15.35
CA SER A 109 2.83 -6.95 -14.72
C SER A 109 2.87 -6.94 -13.20
N GLN A 110 4.00 -6.64 -12.55
CA GLN A 110 4.03 -6.11 -11.20
C GLN A 110 3.56 -4.64 -11.25
N THR A 111 2.30 -4.45 -11.56
CA THR A 111 1.61 -3.21 -11.24
C THR A 111 1.68 -3.07 -9.72
N ILE A 112 2.64 -2.27 -9.24
CA ILE A 112 2.60 -1.78 -7.87
C ILE A 112 1.21 -1.19 -7.72
N ARG A 113 0.33 -1.88 -6.99
CA ARG A 113 -1.02 -1.39 -6.75
C ARG A 113 -0.92 -0.30 -5.72
N TYR A 114 -0.91 0.92 -6.16
CA TYR A 114 -1.02 2.06 -5.29
C TYR A 114 -2.41 2.13 -4.65
N ARG A 115 -2.50 2.76 -3.51
CA ARG A 115 -3.76 3.01 -2.82
C ARG A 115 -4.69 3.83 -3.71
N GLU A 116 -5.96 3.44 -3.78
CA GLU A 116 -6.99 4.14 -4.55
C GLU A 116 -7.91 4.98 -3.67
N CYS A 117 -8.06 4.63 -2.38
CA CYS A 117 -8.89 5.38 -1.42
C CYS A 117 -8.34 5.30 0.00
N PHE A 118 -8.70 6.29 0.83
CA PHE A 118 -8.51 6.29 2.27
C PHE A 118 -9.84 6.01 2.94
N LEU A 119 -9.86 5.06 3.88
CA LEU A 119 -10.96 4.81 4.80
C LEU A 119 -10.66 5.51 6.11
N ILE A 120 -11.48 6.49 6.48
CA ILE A 120 -11.27 7.33 7.65
C ILE A 120 -12.43 7.13 8.62
N PRO A 121 -12.18 6.73 9.87
CA PRO A 121 -13.23 6.65 10.87
C PRO A 121 -13.94 7.99 11.03
N HIS A 122 -15.28 8.00 10.98
CA HIS A 122 -16.08 9.23 11.04
C HIS A 122 -16.94 9.29 12.32
N ARG A 123 -17.70 8.24 12.60
CA ARG A 123 -18.52 8.06 13.80
C ARG A 123 -18.38 6.60 14.25
N ALA A 124 -19.04 6.23 15.34
CA ALA A 124 -18.85 4.93 16.00
C ALA A 124 -18.75 3.73 15.03
N ASP A 125 -19.56 3.70 13.97
CA ASP A 125 -19.62 2.60 12.99
C ASP A 125 -19.60 3.09 11.52
N GLU A 126 -19.22 4.35 11.29
CA GLU A 126 -19.18 4.96 9.95
C GLU A 126 -17.74 5.26 9.50
N PHE A 127 -17.45 5.02 8.24
CA PHE A 127 -16.20 5.38 7.59
C PHE A 127 -16.45 6.32 6.41
N LEU A 128 -15.63 7.35 6.31
CA LEU A 128 -15.55 8.16 5.09
C LEU A 128 -14.60 7.49 4.11
N ILE A 129 -15.04 7.33 2.88
CA ILE A 129 -14.20 6.88 1.76
C ILE A 129 -13.74 8.12 1.02
N ILE A 130 -12.42 8.37 1.02
CA ILE A 130 -11.82 9.48 0.30
C ILE A 130 -10.98 8.90 -0.84
N PRO A 131 -11.39 9.08 -2.10
CA PRO A 131 -10.59 8.70 -3.24
C PRO A 131 -9.24 9.43 -3.23
N VAL A 132 -8.17 8.74 -3.61
CA VAL A 132 -6.84 9.35 -3.70
C VAL A 132 -6.81 10.47 -4.75
N SER A 133 -7.70 10.42 -5.76
CA SER A 133 -7.90 11.53 -6.71
C SER A 133 -8.32 12.84 -6.06
N ASP A 134 -9.00 12.77 -4.92
CA ASP A 134 -9.53 13.93 -4.23
C ASP A 134 -8.56 14.49 -3.17
N VAL A 135 -7.40 13.87 -3.03
CA VAL A 135 -6.37 14.29 -2.08
C VAL A 135 -5.54 15.43 -2.69
N SER A 136 -5.50 16.56 -1.98
CA SER A 136 -4.64 17.70 -2.29
C SER A 136 -3.22 17.48 -1.77
N HIS A 137 -3.10 17.26 -0.48
CA HIS A 137 -1.81 17.00 0.17
C HIS A 137 -2.00 16.27 1.49
N ILE A 138 -0.90 15.74 2.00
CA ILE A 138 -0.85 15.12 3.33
C ILE A 138 0.26 15.82 4.10
N THR A 139 -0.04 16.18 5.35
CA THR A 139 0.89 16.92 6.20
C THR A 139 1.00 16.28 7.59
N ILE A 140 2.16 16.46 8.21
CA ILE A 140 2.34 16.15 9.62
C ILE A 140 2.56 17.44 10.40
N ARG A 141 1.74 17.68 11.46
CA ARG A 141 1.89 18.76 12.41
C ARG A 141 1.61 18.24 13.81
N ASP A 142 2.43 18.62 14.76
CA ASP A 142 2.32 18.20 16.18
C ASP A 142 2.21 16.67 16.35
N GLY A 143 2.94 15.93 15.51
CA GLY A 143 2.93 14.46 15.51
C GLY A 143 1.68 13.82 14.90
N VAL A 144 0.73 14.62 14.39
CA VAL A 144 -0.51 14.14 13.78
C VAL A 144 -0.44 14.26 12.26
N VAL A 145 -0.64 13.14 11.56
CA VAL A 145 -0.74 13.11 10.10
C VAL A 145 -2.16 13.44 9.68
N ARG A 146 -2.29 14.42 8.77
CA ARG A 146 -3.59 14.87 8.24
C ARG A 146 -3.59 14.83 6.72
N LEU A 147 -4.66 14.31 6.17
CA LEU A 147 -5.01 14.38 4.76
C LEU A 147 -5.88 15.61 4.53
N CYS A 148 -5.51 16.43 3.55
CA CYS A 148 -6.32 17.55 3.06
C CYS A 148 -6.87 17.20 1.68
N THR A 149 -8.18 17.35 1.48
CA THR A 149 -8.84 17.14 0.19
C THR A 149 -8.71 18.36 -0.72
N LEU A 150 -9.05 18.21 -2.01
CA LEU A 150 -9.14 19.31 -2.97
C LEU A 150 -10.18 20.37 -2.57
N GLU A 151 -11.18 19.99 -1.76
CA GLU A 151 -12.19 20.88 -1.19
C GLU A 151 -11.70 21.61 0.09
N GLY A 152 -10.49 21.34 0.56
CA GLY A 152 -9.95 21.92 1.78
C GLY A 152 -10.41 21.25 3.08
N LYS A 153 -11.06 20.09 3.03
CA LYS A 153 -11.42 19.32 4.21
C LYS A 153 -10.21 18.58 4.77
N HIS A 154 -10.07 18.57 6.09
CA HIS A 154 -8.97 17.90 6.78
C HIS A 154 -9.44 16.65 7.52
N HIS A 155 -8.69 15.56 7.36
CA HIS A 155 -8.96 14.28 8.00
C HIS A 155 -7.69 13.74 8.65
N THR A 156 -7.81 13.24 9.87
CA THR A 156 -6.67 12.62 10.58
C THR A 156 -6.44 11.22 10.06
N LEU A 157 -5.17 10.90 9.77
CA LEU A 157 -4.72 9.55 9.42
C LEU A 157 -4.02 8.92 10.63
N ASN A 158 -4.33 7.66 10.90
CA ASN A 158 -3.63 6.86 11.90
C ASN A 158 -2.46 6.08 11.26
N MET A 159 -1.60 6.82 10.56
CA MET A 159 -0.46 6.32 9.79
C MET A 159 0.67 7.35 9.85
N THR A 160 1.91 6.92 9.68
CA THR A 160 3.06 7.80 9.50
C THR A 160 3.10 8.37 8.07
N LEU A 161 3.84 9.47 7.85
CA LEU A 161 4.05 10.00 6.50
C LEU A 161 4.79 9.00 5.60
N GLU A 162 5.70 8.23 6.16
CA GLU A 162 6.46 7.18 5.47
C GLU A 162 5.54 6.05 4.97
N GLU A 163 4.63 5.59 5.82
CA GLU A 163 3.63 4.57 5.43
C GLU A 163 2.68 5.06 4.36
N VAL A 164 2.29 6.33 4.42
CA VAL A 164 1.44 6.95 3.39
C VAL A 164 2.19 7.09 2.08
N GLU A 165 3.44 7.61 2.11
CA GLU A 165 4.29 7.78 0.93
C GLU A 165 4.48 6.47 0.17
N ALA A 166 4.74 5.37 0.88
CA ALA A 166 4.94 4.04 0.31
C ALA A 166 3.70 3.47 -0.42
N GLN A 167 2.50 3.98 -0.10
CA GLN A 167 1.23 3.50 -0.67
C GLN A 167 0.70 4.37 -1.80
N LEU A 168 1.27 5.56 -2.03
CA LEU A 168 0.84 6.50 -3.05
C LEU A 168 1.66 6.37 -4.33
N ASP A 169 1.00 6.59 -5.46
CA ASP A 169 1.65 6.61 -6.77
C ASP A 169 2.66 7.77 -6.86
N PRO A 170 3.98 7.50 -7.02
CA PRO A 170 5.01 8.52 -7.08
C PRO A 170 4.93 9.41 -8.34
N GLN A 171 4.19 9.01 -9.36
CA GLN A 171 3.89 9.86 -10.51
C GLN A 171 2.88 10.96 -10.14
N ARG A 172 1.97 10.69 -9.20
CA ARG A 172 0.91 11.60 -8.80
C ARG A 172 1.22 12.34 -7.50
N PHE A 173 2.01 11.75 -6.61
CA PHE A 173 2.32 12.28 -5.28
C PHE A 173 3.82 12.34 -5.06
N MET A 174 4.29 13.42 -4.44
CA MET A 174 5.69 13.58 -4.07
C MET A 174 5.84 14.12 -2.65
N ARG A 175 6.74 13.52 -1.90
CA ARG A 175 7.20 14.08 -0.62
C ARG A 175 8.20 15.20 -0.86
N VAL A 176 7.75 16.44 -0.74
CA VAL A 176 8.55 17.64 -1.05
C VAL A 176 9.46 18.07 0.10
N ASN A 177 9.08 17.75 1.35
CA ASN A 177 9.89 17.97 2.54
C ASN A 177 9.50 16.98 3.65
N ARG A 178 10.07 17.16 4.86
CA ARG A 178 9.77 16.28 6.01
C ARG A 178 8.33 16.34 6.51
N GLN A 179 7.56 17.35 6.13
CA GLN A 179 6.21 17.60 6.65
C GLN A 179 5.11 17.39 5.60
N PHE A 180 5.44 17.40 4.30
CA PHE A 180 4.44 17.42 3.23
C PHE A 180 4.69 16.38 2.14
N ILE A 181 3.61 15.66 1.81
CA ILE A 181 3.42 14.92 0.56
C ILE A 181 2.33 15.66 -0.21
N ILE A 182 2.57 16.03 -1.46
CA ILE A 182 1.64 16.80 -2.29
C ILE A 182 1.19 16.04 -3.51
N SER A 183 -0.03 16.28 -3.97
CA SER A 183 -0.53 15.85 -5.27
C SER A 183 -0.11 16.83 -6.37
N ALA A 184 0.39 16.34 -7.49
CA ALA A 184 0.70 17.18 -8.66
C ALA A 184 -0.51 17.96 -9.14
N ALA A 185 -1.69 17.31 -9.19
CA ALA A 185 -2.95 17.91 -9.63
C ALA A 185 -3.43 19.08 -8.76
N ALA A 186 -2.98 19.16 -7.52
CA ALA A 186 -3.38 20.20 -6.57
C ALA A 186 -2.42 21.40 -6.52
N VAL A 187 -1.30 21.34 -7.24
CA VAL A 187 -0.34 22.46 -7.31
C VAL A 187 -0.89 23.54 -8.22
N GLN A 188 -1.07 24.75 -7.68
CA GLN A 188 -1.54 25.91 -8.45
C GLN A 188 -0.37 26.65 -9.13
N LYS A 189 0.68 26.93 -8.37
CA LYS A 189 1.86 27.64 -8.86
C LYS A 189 3.09 27.42 -8.00
N LEU A 190 4.25 27.69 -8.58
CA LEU A 190 5.53 27.72 -7.90
C LEU A 190 6.06 29.15 -7.87
N SER A 191 6.66 29.56 -6.77
CA SER A 191 7.34 30.85 -6.65
C SER A 191 8.74 30.68 -6.05
N THR A 192 9.65 31.55 -6.45
CA THR A 192 10.98 31.60 -5.84
C THR A 192 10.86 32.04 -4.37
N TYR A 193 11.68 31.44 -3.53
CA TYR A 193 11.76 31.75 -2.12
C TYR A 193 13.22 32.02 -1.72
N PHE A 194 13.41 32.58 -0.55
CA PHE A 194 14.71 33.01 -0.06
C PHE A 194 15.79 31.93 -0.16
N LEU A 195 17.03 32.28 -0.46
CA LEU A 195 18.23 31.41 -0.60
C LEU A 195 18.08 30.28 -1.64
N GLY A 196 17.39 30.53 -2.75
CA GLY A 196 17.23 29.56 -3.82
C GLY A 196 16.25 28.42 -3.50
N LYS A 197 15.51 28.53 -2.41
CA LYS A 197 14.36 27.66 -2.11
C LYS A 197 13.19 28.01 -3.01
N MET A 198 12.17 27.17 -2.99
CA MET A 198 10.93 27.35 -3.75
C MET A 198 9.72 27.18 -2.83
N ARG A 199 8.72 28.02 -3.01
CA ARG A 199 7.42 27.88 -2.36
C ARG A 199 6.43 27.26 -3.35
N ILE A 200 5.70 26.24 -2.90
CA ILE A 200 4.60 25.62 -3.62
C ILE A 200 3.30 26.22 -3.09
N HIS A 201 2.43 26.64 -4.00
CA HIS A 201 1.09 27.10 -3.69
C HIS A 201 0.08 26.03 -4.09
N MET A 202 -0.73 25.59 -3.14
CA MET A 202 -1.77 24.58 -3.34
C MET A 202 -3.12 25.24 -3.56
N THR A 203 -3.97 24.67 -4.41
CA THR A 203 -5.32 25.17 -4.66
C THR A 203 -6.19 25.16 -3.39
N ALA A 204 -6.15 24.04 -2.65
CA ALA A 204 -6.99 23.81 -1.47
C ALA A 204 -6.46 24.42 -0.17
N ALA A 205 -5.23 24.91 -0.15
CA ALA A 205 -4.57 25.44 1.05
C ALA A 205 -3.68 26.63 0.71
N PRO A 206 -4.25 27.76 0.31
CA PRO A 206 -3.50 28.93 -0.15
C PRO A 206 -2.61 29.54 0.95
N ASP A 207 -2.99 29.37 2.22
CA ASP A 207 -2.26 29.91 3.38
C ASP A 207 -1.16 28.98 3.89
N GLU A 208 -1.08 27.74 3.38
CA GLU A 208 -0.04 26.79 3.76
C GLU A 208 1.31 27.17 3.14
N GLU A 209 2.33 27.23 3.99
CA GLU A 209 3.69 27.56 3.55
C GLU A 209 4.49 26.29 3.27
N ILE A 210 4.40 25.77 2.03
CA ILE A 210 5.11 24.57 1.60
C ILE A 210 6.42 24.97 0.95
N ILE A 211 7.53 24.82 1.68
CA ILE A 211 8.86 25.21 1.22
C ILE A 211 9.66 23.98 0.79
N VAL A 212 10.21 24.07 -0.41
CA VAL A 212 11.14 23.08 -0.97
C VAL A 212 12.57 23.59 -0.80
N SER A 213 13.44 22.73 -0.29
CA SER A 213 14.87 23.06 -0.18
C SER A 213 15.52 23.21 -1.56
N LYS A 214 16.57 24.01 -1.66
CA LYS A 214 17.31 24.29 -2.91
C LYS A 214 17.67 23.00 -3.67
N ASP A 215 18.11 21.98 -2.96
CA ASP A 215 18.58 20.72 -3.54
C ASP A 215 17.44 19.93 -4.22
N LYS A 216 16.21 20.04 -3.72
CA LYS A 216 15.03 19.36 -4.25
C LYS A 216 14.30 20.14 -5.34
N VAL A 217 14.58 21.42 -5.55
CA VAL A 217 13.85 22.30 -6.50
C VAL A 217 13.86 21.71 -7.92
N ALA A 218 15.03 21.25 -8.41
CA ALA A 218 15.15 20.68 -9.74
C ALA A 218 14.32 19.40 -9.89
N THR A 219 14.30 18.56 -8.85
CA THR A 219 13.54 17.30 -8.83
C THR A 219 12.05 17.56 -8.85
N VAL A 220 11.56 18.50 -8.01
CA VAL A 220 10.13 18.86 -7.98
C VAL A 220 9.66 19.44 -9.31
N LYS A 221 10.46 20.32 -9.93
CA LYS A 221 10.12 20.87 -11.25
C LYS A 221 10.00 19.80 -12.32
N ARG A 222 10.96 18.87 -12.37
CA ARG A 222 10.95 17.76 -13.34
C ARG A 222 9.72 16.85 -13.13
N TRP A 223 9.40 16.58 -11.89
CA TRP A 223 8.24 15.75 -11.55
C TRP A 223 6.90 16.40 -11.93
N LEU A 224 6.79 17.74 -11.82
CA LEU A 224 5.58 18.46 -12.25
C LEU A 224 5.48 18.64 -13.76
N ASP A 225 6.59 18.45 -14.50
CA ASP A 225 6.69 18.59 -15.96
C ASP A 225 6.60 17.22 -16.68
N SER A 226 6.49 16.13 -15.93
CA SER A 226 6.35 14.75 -16.43
C SER A 226 4.89 14.36 -16.56
#